data_1d1d21874ea7483e577fef6de58a2507
#
_entry.id   1d1d21874ea7483e577fef6de58a2507
#
_cell.length_a   1.000
_cell.length_b   1.000
_cell.length_c   1.000
_cell.angle_alpha   90.00
_cell.angle_beta   90.00
_cell.angle_gamma   90.00
#
_symmetry.space_group_name_H-M   'P 1'
#
loop_
_entity.id
_entity.type
_entity.pdbx_description
1 polymer ?
#
loop_
_entity_poly.entity_id
_entity_poly.type
_entity_poly.pdbx_seq_one_letter_code
_entity_poly.pdbx_strand_id
1 'polypeptide(L)'
;MFRELLRKNKELSTEECIDVLKNETRGVLSVLGDGDYPYGMPMNQWYNEEDGCIYFHCGNVGHRLEALRQHDKVSFCTYDSGYRNPGEWALNVKSVIVFGRMEIIDNRDQIIDITTKLSHKFTRDEEYIQKEIRESGPRTLLLKLTPEHICGKRVVEA
;
A
#
# COMPACT_ATOMS: atom_id res chain seq x y z
N MET A 1 20.65 -3.89 -4.61
CA MET A 1 20.29 -3.20 -5.87
C MET A 1 19.02 -3.82 -6.43
N PHE A 2 18.07 -2.98 -6.84
CA PHE A 2 16.81 -3.44 -7.43
C PHE A 2 16.98 -3.73 -8.91
N ARG A 3 16.26 -4.73 -9.40
CA ARG A 3 16.32 -5.09 -10.82
C ARG A 3 15.49 -4.14 -11.67
N GLU A 4 16.03 -3.78 -12.82
CA GLU A 4 15.28 -3.06 -13.86
C GLU A 4 14.28 -3.98 -14.55
N LEU A 5 13.20 -3.40 -15.07
CA LEU A 5 12.25 -4.13 -15.90
C LEU A 5 12.90 -4.53 -17.24
N LEU A 6 12.74 -5.80 -17.60
CA LEU A 6 13.22 -6.32 -18.88
C LEU A 6 12.49 -5.69 -20.08
N ARG A 7 11.17 -5.46 -19.94
CA ARG A 7 10.32 -4.85 -20.97
C ARG A 7 10.16 -3.36 -20.71
N LYS A 8 11.18 -2.57 -21.05
CA LYS A 8 11.20 -1.11 -20.86
C LYS A 8 10.00 -0.38 -21.51
N ASN A 9 9.51 -0.88 -22.63
CA ASN A 9 8.33 -0.33 -23.32
C ASN A 9 7.01 -0.52 -22.57
N LYS A 10 7.01 -1.32 -21.51
CA LYS A 10 5.86 -1.55 -20.62
C LYS A 10 6.00 -0.82 -19.28
N GLU A 11 7.13 -0.16 -19.04
CA GLU A 11 7.40 0.55 -17.81
C GLU A 11 6.47 1.76 -17.66
N LEU A 12 5.93 1.93 -16.46
CA LEU A 12 5.16 3.11 -16.09
C LEU A 12 6.09 4.21 -15.63
N SER A 13 5.73 5.45 -15.90
CA SER A 13 6.39 6.61 -15.29
C SER A 13 6.18 6.64 -13.77
N THR A 14 7.02 7.39 -13.07
CA THR A 14 6.84 7.60 -11.63
C THR A 14 5.48 8.20 -11.31
N GLU A 15 5.00 9.15 -12.10
CA GLU A 15 3.67 9.76 -11.94
C GLU A 15 2.56 8.73 -12.08
N GLU A 16 2.62 7.88 -13.11
CA GLU A 16 1.64 6.80 -13.30
C GLU A 16 1.63 5.82 -12.13
N CYS A 17 2.80 5.48 -11.58
CA CYS A 17 2.90 4.62 -10.38
C CYS A 17 2.25 5.28 -9.17
N ILE A 18 2.50 6.56 -8.93
CA ILE A 18 1.91 7.33 -7.83
C ILE A 18 0.39 7.42 -7.99
N ASP A 19 -0.10 7.65 -9.20
CA ASP A 19 -1.54 7.69 -9.48
C ASP A 19 -2.23 6.36 -9.11
N VAL A 20 -1.62 5.23 -9.44
CA VAL A 20 -2.14 3.91 -9.04
C VAL A 20 -2.15 3.77 -7.51
N LEU A 21 -1.06 4.15 -6.84
CA LEU A 21 -0.98 4.10 -5.37
C LEU A 21 -2.02 4.97 -4.68
N LYS A 22 -2.35 6.13 -5.26
CA LYS A 22 -3.35 7.06 -4.74
C LYS A 22 -4.78 6.59 -4.98
N ASN A 23 -5.06 6.09 -6.17
CA ASN A 23 -6.42 5.81 -6.62
C ASN A 23 -6.91 4.43 -6.21
N GLU A 24 -6.02 3.43 -6.15
CA GLU A 24 -6.39 2.09 -5.72
C GLU A 24 -6.56 2.03 -4.20
N THR A 25 -7.56 1.26 -3.76
CA THR A 25 -7.94 1.18 -2.34
C THR A 25 -7.29 0.02 -1.61
N ARG A 26 -6.78 -0.96 -2.34
CA ARG A 26 -6.27 -2.20 -1.76
C ARG A 26 -5.09 -2.74 -2.55
N GLY A 27 -4.12 -3.29 -1.83
CA GLY A 27 -3.01 -4.02 -2.39
C GLY A 27 -2.59 -5.16 -1.46
N VAL A 28 -1.51 -5.83 -1.81
CA VAL A 28 -0.93 -6.91 -1.00
C VAL A 28 0.39 -6.44 -0.43
N LEU A 29 0.46 -6.38 0.90
CA LEU A 29 1.70 -6.17 1.64
C LEU A 29 2.33 -7.54 1.89
N SER A 30 3.60 -7.69 1.50
CA SER A 30 4.39 -8.89 1.72
C SER A 30 5.55 -8.61 2.67
N VAL A 31 5.64 -9.41 3.72
CA VAL A 31 6.67 -9.36 4.76
C VAL A 31 7.39 -10.71 4.84
N LEU A 32 8.55 -10.75 5.47
CA LEU A 32 9.22 -12.01 5.78
C LEU A 32 8.61 -12.59 7.05
N GLY A 33 7.83 -13.64 6.89
CA GLY A 33 7.12 -14.32 7.98
C GLY A 33 7.91 -15.46 8.60
N ASP A 34 7.21 -16.27 9.39
CA ASP A 34 7.79 -17.41 10.09
C ASP A 34 8.37 -18.43 9.11
N GLY A 35 9.52 -19.01 9.49
CA GLY A 35 10.22 -19.99 8.67
C GLY A 35 10.71 -19.44 7.34
N ASP A 36 10.97 -18.13 7.28
CA ASP A 36 11.38 -17.40 6.08
C ASP A 36 10.38 -17.43 4.92
N TYR A 37 9.13 -17.78 5.20
CA TYR A 37 8.09 -17.70 4.18
C TYR A 37 7.70 -16.24 3.89
N PRO A 38 7.63 -15.84 2.61
CA PRO A 38 6.96 -14.60 2.24
C PRO A 38 5.51 -14.63 2.69
N TYR A 39 5.12 -13.68 3.54
CA TYR A 39 3.77 -13.59 4.06
C TYR A 39 3.07 -12.38 3.46
N GLY A 40 2.12 -12.64 2.54
CA GLY A 40 1.35 -11.62 1.83
C GLY A 40 -0.05 -11.48 2.40
N MET A 41 -0.49 -10.24 2.63
CA MET A 41 -1.83 -9.95 3.13
C MET A 41 -2.45 -8.74 2.43
N PRO A 42 -3.77 -8.77 2.14
CA PRO A 42 -4.45 -7.59 1.60
C PRO A 42 -4.52 -6.48 2.64
N MET A 43 -4.19 -5.27 2.20
CA MET A 43 -4.20 -4.06 3.02
C MET A 43 -4.77 -2.88 2.25
N ASN A 44 -5.50 -2.02 2.95
CA ASN A 44 -5.83 -0.70 2.41
C ASN A 44 -4.65 0.25 2.64
N GLN A 45 -4.29 1.00 1.60
CA GLN A 45 -3.16 1.93 1.65
C GLN A 45 -3.61 3.37 1.48
N TRP A 46 -2.80 4.28 2.00
CA TRP A 46 -2.85 5.70 1.71
C TRP A 46 -1.46 6.22 1.37
N TYR A 47 -1.32 6.77 0.16
CA TYR A 47 -0.09 7.42 -0.28
C TYR A 47 -0.09 8.88 0.17
N ASN A 48 0.93 9.28 0.91
CA ASN A 48 1.10 10.65 1.35
C ASN A 48 2.03 11.41 0.37
N GLU A 49 1.47 12.38 -0.34
CA GLU A 49 2.23 13.18 -1.32
C GLU A 49 3.26 14.10 -0.66
N GLU A 50 3.09 14.43 0.62
CA GLU A 50 4.00 15.33 1.34
C GLU A 50 5.34 14.66 1.66
N ASP A 51 5.32 13.39 2.03
CA ASP A 51 6.53 12.65 2.40
C ASP A 51 6.90 11.50 1.46
N GLY A 52 6.05 11.20 0.48
CA GLY A 52 6.24 10.10 -0.46
C GLY A 52 6.13 8.71 0.14
N CYS A 53 5.58 8.58 1.34
CA CYS A 53 5.43 7.31 2.05
C CYS A 53 4.02 6.73 1.87
N ILE A 54 3.93 5.43 2.10
CA ILE A 54 2.65 4.71 2.05
C ILE A 54 2.29 4.28 3.47
N TYR A 55 1.08 4.58 3.88
CA TYR A 55 0.58 4.30 5.21
C TYR A 55 -0.51 3.25 5.19
N PHE A 56 -0.49 2.42 6.24
CA PHE A 56 -1.51 1.42 6.53
C PHE A 56 -1.86 1.52 8.01
N HIS A 57 -3.06 1.08 8.38
CA HIS A 57 -3.39 0.87 9.78
C HIS A 57 -3.57 -0.61 10.07
N CYS A 58 -3.30 -1.02 11.29
CA CYS A 58 -3.48 -2.39 11.74
C CYS A 58 -3.78 -2.47 13.24
N GLY A 59 -4.20 -3.64 13.71
CA GLY A 59 -4.28 -3.92 15.13
C GLY A 59 -2.88 -3.99 15.77
N ASN A 60 -2.85 -3.96 17.11
CA ASN A 60 -1.63 -3.89 17.89
C ASN A 60 -1.01 -5.27 18.22
N VAL A 61 -1.55 -6.36 17.69
CA VAL A 61 -1.05 -7.72 17.86
C VAL A 61 -1.13 -8.52 16.56
N GLY A 62 -0.34 -9.57 16.43
CA GLY A 62 -0.43 -10.54 15.36
C GLY A 62 0.86 -10.76 14.59
N HIS A 63 0.86 -11.80 13.76
CA HIS A 63 2.02 -12.30 12.99
C HIS A 63 2.71 -11.19 12.17
N ARG A 64 1.93 -10.31 11.54
CA ARG A 64 2.47 -9.18 10.78
C ARG A 64 3.42 -8.30 11.59
N LEU A 65 3.00 -7.93 12.80
CA LEU A 65 3.81 -7.07 13.67
C LEU A 65 5.07 -7.77 14.17
N GLU A 66 4.94 -9.04 14.51
CA GLU A 66 6.08 -9.86 14.96
C GLU A 66 7.11 -9.99 13.83
N ALA A 67 6.65 -10.26 12.61
CA ALA A 67 7.50 -10.33 11.43
C ALA A 67 8.21 -8.99 11.15
N LEU A 68 7.48 -7.88 11.20
CA LEU A 68 8.05 -6.53 10.95
C LEU A 68 9.04 -6.09 12.01
N ARG A 69 8.89 -6.52 13.27
CA ARG A 69 9.88 -6.26 14.32
C ARG A 69 11.20 -6.98 14.10
N GLN A 70 11.17 -8.10 13.38
CA GLN A 70 12.36 -8.87 13.03
C GLN A 70 12.99 -8.40 11.72
N HIS A 71 12.16 -8.06 10.72
CA HIS A 71 12.60 -7.67 9.37
C HIS A 71 11.73 -6.54 8.85
N ASP A 72 12.34 -5.41 8.65
CA ASP A 72 11.66 -4.18 8.21
C ASP A 72 11.54 -4.04 6.68
N LYS A 73 12.24 -4.88 5.91
CA LYS A 73 12.15 -4.87 4.44
C LYS A 73 10.88 -5.54 3.98
N VAL A 74 10.13 -4.83 3.16
CA VAL A 74 8.83 -5.28 2.66
C VAL A 74 8.68 -4.99 1.17
N SER A 75 7.69 -5.64 0.56
CA SER A 75 7.17 -5.22 -0.73
C SER A 75 5.65 -5.02 -0.65
N PHE A 76 5.16 -4.05 -1.40
CA PHE A 76 3.73 -3.78 -1.53
C PHE A 76 3.35 -3.76 -3.01
N CYS A 77 2.33 -4.54 -3.38
CA CYS A 77 1.84 -4.64 -4.75
C CYS A 77 0.39 -4.21 -4.83
N THR A 78 0.08 -3.31 -5.75
CA THR A 78 -1.29 -2.94 -6.09
C THR A 78 -1.44 -2.80 -7.60
N TYR A 79 -2.66 -2.87 -8.10
CA TYR A 79 -2.97 -2.75 -9.52
C TYR A 79 -4.38 -2.19 -9.71
N ASP A 80 -4.60 -1.53 -10.85
CA ASP A 80 -5.90 -0.98 -11.20
C ASP A 80 -6.84 -2.07 -11.77
N SER A 81 -8.10 -1.69 -12.00
CA SER A 81 -9.08 -2.57 -12.62
C SER A 81 -8.90 -2.73 -14.13
N GLY A 82 -8.00 -1.94 -14.70
CA GLY A 82 -7.69 -1.98 -16.12
C GLY A 82 -8.73 -1.36 -17.04
N TYR A 83 -8.42 -1.36 -18.33
CA TYR A 83 -9.32 -0.90 -19.39
C TYR A 83 -9.17 -1.77 -20.65
N ARG A 84 -10.21 -1.76 -21.48
CA ARG A 84 -10.19 -2.37 -22.83
C ARG A 84 -10.32 -1.30 -23.89
N ASN A 85 -9.54 -1.43 -24.95
CA ASN A 85 -9.76 -0.63 -26.14
C ASN A 85 -11.04 -1.08 -26.87
N PRO A 86 -11.75 -0.16 -27.54
CA PRO A 86 -12.92 -0.53 -28.34
C PRO A 86 -12.60 -1.62 -29.37
N GLY A 87 -13.38 -2.70 -29.37
CA GLY A 87 -13.19 -3.84 -30.27
C GLY A 87 -12.12 -4.86 -29.84
N GLU A 88 -11.41 -4.62 -28.75
CA GLU A 88 -10.43 -5.54 -28.18
C GLU A 88 -10.98 -6.20 -26.91
N TRP A 89 -10.66 -7.49 -26.73
CA TRP A 89 -11.02 -8.18 -25.49
C TRP A 89 -9.88 -8.15 -24.44
N ALA A 90 -8.66 -7.85 -24.88
CA ALA A 90 -7.49 -7.77 -24.01
C ALA A 90 -7.64 -6.68 -22.94
N LEU A 91 -7.35 -7.02 -21.70
CA LEU A 91 -7.38 -6.09 -20.57
C LEU A 91 -6.00 -5.48 -20.35
N ASN A 92 -5.94 -4.15 -20.34
CA ASN A 92 -4.72 -3.39 -20.03
C ASN A 92 -4.75 -3.02 -18.54
N VAL A 93 -3.82 -3.55 -17.75
CA VAL A 93 -3.73 -3.35 -16.30
C VAL A 93 -2.43 -2.63 -15.96
N LYS A 94 -2.51 -1.61 -15.13
CA LYS A 94 -1.32 -1.00 -14.52
C LYS A 94 -1.08 -1.65 -13.17
N SER A 95 0.11 -2.21 -12.96
CA SER A 95 0.53 -2.76 -11.68
C SER A 95 1.74 -2.02 -11.14
N VAL A 96 1.80 -1.84 -9.84
CA VAL A 96 2.89 -1.15 -9.14
C VAL A 96 3.40 -2.03 -8.01
N ILE A 97 4.72 -2.16 -7.91
CA ILE A 97 5.39 -2.83 -6.81
C ILE A 97 6.31 -1.81 -6.14
N VAL A 98 6.17 -1.68 -4.83
CA VAL A 98 7.02 -0.84 -4.00
C VAL A 98 7.87 -1.72 -3.11
N PHE A 99 9.17 -1.52 -3.14
CA PHE A 99 10.10 -2.09 -2.18
C PHE A 99 10.56 -1.00 -1.22
N GLY A 100 10.63 -1.32 0.06
CA GLY A 100 11.06 -0.34 1.05
C GLY A 100 11.13 -0.90 2.45
N ARG A 101 11.19 0.02 3.39
CA ARG A 101 11.27 -0.29 4.81
C ARG A 101 10.03 0.14 5.55
N MET A 102 9.57 -0.74 6.42
CA MET A 102 8.38 -0.52 7.23
C MET A 102 8.75 -0.08 8.63
N GLU A 103 8.14 0.99 9.08
CA GLU A 103 8.21 1.48 10.46
C GLU A 103 6.84 1.29 11.14
N ILE A 104 6.85 0.78 12.36
CA ILE A 104 5.65 0.67 13.20
C ILE A 104 5.55 1.95 14.04
N ILE A 105 4.45 2.68 13.91
CA ILE A 105 4.21 3.96 14.58
C ILE A 105 3.12 3.77 15.63
N ASP A 106 3.43 4.14 16.86
CA ASP A 106 2.53 4.11 18.02
C ASP A 106 2.18 5.51 18.57
N ASN A 107 2.68 6.58 17.93
CA ASN A 107 2.35 7.95 18.28
C ASN A 107 0.87 8.24 18.04
N ARG A 108 0.15 8.58 19.11
CA ARG A 108 -1.31 8.71 19.11
C ARG A 108 -1.82 9.80 18.18
N ASP A 109 -1.21 10.96 18.19
CA ASP A 109 -1.63 12.10 17.36
C ASP A 109 -1.41 11.79 15.88
N GLN A 110 -0.29 11.16 15.53
CA GLN A 110 0.01 10.73 14.17
C GLN A 110 -0.95 9.63 13.70
N ILE A 111 -1.30 8.68 14.56
CA ILE A 111 -2.29 7.63 14.24
C ILE A 111 -3.63 8.28 13.90
N ILE A 112 -4.11 9.21 14.71
CA ILE A 112 -5.39 9.89 14.49
C ILE A 112 -5.36 10.67 13.17
N ASP A 113 -4.33 11.47 12.93
CA ASP A 113 -4.21 12.27 11.70
C ASP A 113 -4.20 11.39 10.45
N ILE A 114 -3.34 10.39 10.41
CA ILE A 114 -3.18 9.54 9.22
C ILE A 114 -4.39 8.62 9.01
N THR A 115 -4.96 8.03 10.06
CA THR A 115 -6.16 7.19 9.90
C THR A 115 -7.37 8.00 9.45
N THR A 116 -7.48 9.27 9.85
CA THR A 116 -8.50 10.18 9.35
C THR A 116 -8.33 10.41 7.84
N LYS A 117 -7.13 10.74 7.39
CA LYS A 117 -6.80 10.94 5.96
C LYS A 117 -7.03 9.66 5.13
N LEU A 118 -6.62 8.52 5.66
CA LEU A 118 -6.88 7.23 5.02
C LEU A 118 -8.37 6.94 4.89
N SER A 119 -9.14 7.23 5.94
CA SER A 119 -10.60 7.03 5.95
C SER A 119 -11.31 7.87 4.89
N HIS A 120 -10.82 9.08 4.59
CA HIS A 120 -11.36 9.93 3.53
C HIS A 120 -11.28 9.32 2.12
N LYS A 121 -10.47 8.29 1.93
CA LYS A 121 -10.45 7.48 0.70
C LYS A 121 -11.74 6.68 0.50
N PHE A 122 -12.44 6.37 1.59
CA PHE A 122 -13.58 5.46 1.62
C PHE A 122 -14.91 6.15 1.94
N THR A 123 -14.89 7.20 2.75
CA THR A 123 -16.11 7.88 3.19
C THR A 123 -15.84 9.37 3.46
N ARG A 124 -16.91 10.17 3.36
CA ARG A 124 -16.93 11.59 3.76
C ARG A 124 -17.74 11.81 5.04
N ASP A 125 -18.20 10.74 5.67
CA ASP A 125 -18.95 10.79 6.92
C ASP A 125 -18.00 11.01 8.10
N GLU A 126 -17.81 12.27 8.47
CA GLU A 126 -16.90 12.67 9.57
C GLU A 126 -17.36 12.11 10.91
N GLU A 127 -18.66 12.01 11.15
CA GLU A 127 -19.20 11.47 12.39
C GLU A 127 -18.85 9.99 12.55
N TYR A 128 -19.01 9.22 11.47
CA TYR A 128 -18.60 7.83 11.40
C TYR A 128 -17.09 7.67 11.64
N ILE A 129 -16.27 8.47 10.96
CA ILE A 129 -14.80 8.44 11.11
C ILE A 129 -14.40 8.70 12.57
N GLN A 130 -14.96 9.73 13.19
CA GLN A 130 -14.65 10.08 14.59
C GLN A 130 -15.10 8.98 15.57
N LYS A 131 -16.22 8.33 15.29
CA LYS A 131 -16.68 7.19 16.07
C LYS A 131 -15.67 6.03 16.00
N GLU A 132 -15.26 5.63 14.79
CA GLU A 132 -14.29 4.55 14.59
C GLU A 132 -12.94 4.86 15.26
N ILE A 133 -12.47 6.09 15.20
CA ILE A 133 -11.23 6.51 15.86
C ILE A 133 -11.35 6.39 17.39
N ARG A 134 -12.49 6.76 17.96
CA ARG A 134 -12.71 6.61 19.41
C ARG A 134 -12.77 5.15 19.86
N GLU A 135 -13.45 4.31 19.10
CA GLU A 135 -13.72 2.91 19.47
C GLU A 135 -12.55 1.99 19.17
N SER A 136 -11.96 2.11 17.99
CA SER A 136 -10.91 1.22 17.50
C SER A 136 -9.51 1.81 17.66
N GLY A 137 -9.40 3.12 17.67
CA GLY A 137 -8.14 3.84 17.73
C GLY A 137 -7.18 3.42 18.85
N PRO A 138 -7.62 3.19 20.10
CA PRO A 138 -6.73 2.76 21.19
C PRO A 138 -5.95 1.47 20.91
N ARG A 139 -6.46 0.63 20.01
CA ARG A 139 -5.84 -0.64 19.59
C ARG A 139 -5.22 -0.58 18.18
N THR A 140 -5.16 0.60 17.61
CA THR A 140 -4.66 0.80 16.23
C THR A 140 -3.23 1.29 16.26
N LEU A 141 -2.40 0.69 15.41
CA LEU A 141 -1.06 1.14 15.05
C LEU A 141 -1.03 1.57 13.59
N LEU A 142 -0.07 2.41 13.24
CA LEU A 142 0.26 2.71 11.84
C LEU A 142 1.48 1.91 11.40
N LEU A 143 1.46 1.57 10.13
CA LEU A 143 2.61 1.08 9.40
C LEU A 143 2.97 2.13 8.35
N LYS A 144 4.22 2.62 8.41
CA LYS A 144 4.76 3.59 7.45
C LYS A 144 5.79 2.89 6.57
N LEU A 145 5.46 2.73 5.29
CA LEU A 145 6.38 2.22 4.27
C LEU A 145 7.11 3.39 3.62
N THR A 146 8.41 3.47 3.84
CA THR A 146 9.29 4.40 3.14
C THR A 146 9.85 3.70 1.90
N PRO A 147 9.46 4.13 0.67
CA PRO A 147 9.93 3.49 -0.54
C PRO A 147 11.43 3.66 -0.75
N GLU A 148 12.11 2.57 -1.09
CA GLU A 148 13.47 2.57 -1.63
C GLU A 148 13.45 2.40 -3.15
N HIS A 149 12.42 1.74 -3.67
CA HIS A 149 12.24 1.54 -5.11
C HIS A 149 10.76 1.36 -5.44
N ILE A 150 10.29 2.11 -6.43
CA ILE A 150 8.95 1.98 -6.99
C ILE A 150 9.09 1.58 -8.45
N CYS A 151 8.48 0.49 -8.85
CA CYS A 151 8.42 0.09 -10.24
C CYS A 151 6.97 -0.22 -10.64
N GLY A 152 6.61 0.19 -11.83
CA GLY A 152 5.30 -0.05 -12.38
C GLY A 152 5.38 -0.60 -13.80
N LYS A 153 4.39 -1.39 -14.15
CA LYS A 153 4.32 -2.06 -15.43
C LYS A 153 2.90 -2.10 -15.97
N ARG A 154 2.78 -1.84 -17.27
CA ARG A 154 1.54 -2.11 -18.02
C ARG A 154 1.51 -3.56 -18.46
N VAL A 155 0.54 -4.31 -17.96
CA VAL A 155 0.30 -5.70 -18.33
C VAL A 155 -0.86 -5.73 -19.33
N VAL A 156 -0.73 -6.49 -20.39
CA VAL A 156 -1.82 -6.77 -21.35
C VAL A 156 -2.21 -8.22 -21.15
N GLU A 157 -3.40 -8.40 -20.61
CA GLU A 157 -3.99 -9.73 -20.37
C GLU A 157 -4.84 -10.10 -21.57
N ALA A 158 -4.28 -10.97 -22.40
CA ALA A 158 -4.91 -11.44 -23.63
C ALA A 158 -5.07 -12.98 -23.64
#